data_fa36b2470e557759acf253a6c6edaf14
#
_entry.id   fa36b2470e557759acf253a6c6edaf14
#
_cell.length_a   1.000
_cell.length_b   1.000
_cell.length_c   1.000
_cell.angle_alpha   90.00
_cell.angle_beta   90.00
_cell.angle_gamma   90.00
#
_symmetry.space_group_name_H-M   'P 1'
#
loop_
_entity.id
_entity.type
_entity.pdbx_description
1 polymer ?
#
loop_
_entity_poly.entity_id
_entity_poly.type
_entity_poly.pdbx_seq_one_letter_code
_entity_poly.pdbx_strand_id
1 'polypeptide(L)'
;MILITCINNSNGIMFNKRRVSKDALLIERLKGITKENKIYVSEYSKPLFDGFDNLVLSIEDLTNNDFYFLEDEDYTGNIDKIIIYKWNRDYPADKYFDIDLSSYELISTQDFQGSSHDLITEEIYIKEN
;
A
#
# COMPACT_ATOMS: atom_id res chain seq x y z
N MET A 1 10.58 2.18 -8.22
CA MET A 1 9.33 2.56 -7.51
C MET A 1 8.79 1.36 -6.77
N ILE A 2 8.44 1.55 -5.52
CA ILE A 2 7.86 0.53 -4.64
C ILE A 2 6.41 0.94 -4.38
N LEU A 3 5.46 0.13 -4.81
CA LEU A 3 4.04 0.40 -4.62
C LEU A 3 3.55 -0.30 -3.34
N ILE A 4 2.81 0.43 -2.50
CA ILE A 4 2.19 -0.11 -1.30
C ILE A 4 0.67 0.04 -1.44
N THR A 5 -0.08 -1.00 -1.10
CA THR A 5 -1.54 -0.94 -1.05
C THR A 5 -2.10 -1.89 -0.01
N CYS A 6 -3.35 -1.66 0.40
CA CYS A 6 -4.08 -2.50 1.34
C CYS A 6 -5.33 -3.02 0.67
N ILE A 7 -5.62 -4.32 0.80
CA ILE A 7 -6.74 -4.96 0.11
C ILE A 7 -7.58 -5.83 1.05
N ASN A 8 -8.87 -5.95 0.73
CA ASN A 8 -9.76 -6.93 1.38
C ASN A 8 -9.61 -8.31 0.71
N ASN A 9 -10.44 -9.28 1.12
CA ASN A 9 -10.37 -10.65 0.59
C ASN A 9 -10.71 -10.76 -0.90
N SER A 10 -11.31 -9.73 -1.48
CA SER A 10 -11.67 -9.68 -2.91
C SER A 10 -10.79 -8.72 -3.70
N ASN A 11 -9.62 -8.36 -3.18
CA ASN A 11 -8.70 -7.38 -3.75
C ASN A 11 -9.26 -5.94 -3.75
N GLY A 12 -10.27 -5.66 -2.92
CA GLY A 12 -10.89 -4.35 -2.84
C GLY A 12 -10.02 -3.34 -2.10
N ILE A 13 -9.91 -2.13 -2.62
CA ILE A 13 -9.15 -1.02 -2.05
C ILE A 13 -10.10 0.04 -1.50
N MET A 14 -11.14 0.39 -2.25
CA MET A 14 -12.05 1.47 -1.94
C MET A 14 -13.50 1.04 -2.14
N PHE A 15 -14.39 1.67 -1.39
CA PHE A 15 -15.83 1.57 -1.59
C PHE A 15 -16.47 2.94 -1.43
N ASN A 16 -17.28 3.33 -2.40
CA ASN A 16 -18.02 4.59 -2.37
C ASN A 16 -17.10 5.78 -2.06
N LYS A 17 -15.94 5.81 -2.74
CA LYS A 17 -14.90 6.85 -2.63
C LYS A 17 -14.24 6.91 -1.24
N ARG A 18 -14.31 5.84 -0.46
CA ARG A 18 -13.67 5.73 0.85
C ARG A 18 -12.84 4.46 0.92
N ARG A 19 -11.76 4.48 1.70
CA ARG A 19 -10.97 3.25 1.92
C ARG A 19 -11.83 2.20 2.62
N VAL A 20 -11.59 0.94 2.30
CA VAL A 20 -12.36 -0.16 2.90
C VAL A 20 -12.04 -0.35 4.37
N SER A 21 -10.82 -0.02 4.81
CA SER A 21 -10.42 -0.12 6.22
C SER A 21 -9.16 0.68 6.50
N LYS A 22 -8.80 0.80 7.78
CA LYS A 22 -7.55 1.41 8.23
C LYS A 22 -7.14 0.80 9.57
N ASP A 23 -5.85 0.94 9.92
CA ASP A 23 -5.32 0.37 11.15
C ASP A 23 -4.10 1.18 11.60
N ALA A 24 -4.10 1.59 12.86
CA ALA A 24 -3.04 2.46 13.38
C ALA A 24 -1.70 1.76 13.44
N LEU A 25 -1.65 0.46 13.80
CA LEU A 25 -0.38 -0.27 13.85
C LEU A 25 0.19 -0.53 12.45
N LEU A 26 -0.69 -0.70 11.45
CA LEU A 26 -0.24 -0.77 10.06
C LEU A 26 0.45 0.54 9.66
N ILE A 27 -0.12 1.68 9.98
CA ILE A 27 0.48 2.99 9.65
C ILE A 27 1.84 3.14 10.36
N GLU A 28 1.95 2.73 11.62
CA GLU A 28 3.24 2.75 12.32
C GLU A 28 4.28 1.86 11.62
N ARG A 29 3.86 0.70 11.13
CA ARG A 29 4.74 -0.19 10.36
C ARG A 29 5.20 0.48 9.06
N LEU A 30 4.29 1.15 8.34
CA LEU A 30 4.64 1.91 7.13
C LEU A 30 5.63 3.03 7.42
N LYS A 31 5.45 3.73 8.54
CA LYS A 31 6.37 4.77 8.96
C LYS A 31 7.79 4.21 9.16
N GLY A 32 7.89 3.03 9.76
CA GLY A 32 9.18 2.36 9.96
C GLY A 32 9.85 1.93 8.65
N ILE A 33 9.12 1.27 7.76
CA ILE A 33 9.71 0.73 6.53
C ILE A 33 10.04 1.80 5.48
N THR A 34 9.40 2.97 5.54
CA THR A 34 9.61 4.03 4.55
C THR A 34 10.52 5.15 5.03
N LYS A 35 10.97 5.13 6.27
CA LYS A 35 11.62 6.28 6.93
C LYS A 35 12.89 6.80 6.24
N GLU A 36 13.61 5.96 5.51
CA GLU A 36 14.87 6.33 4.85
C GLU A 36 14.65 6.84 3.42
N ASN A 37 13.43 6.82 2.93
CA ASN A 37 13.08 7.18 1.56
C ASN A 37 11.85 8.09 1.55
N LYS A 38 11.46 8.56 0.38
CA LYS A 38 10.26 9.37 0.21
C LYS A 38 9.04 8.48 -0.02
N ILE A 39 7.87 8.98 0.35
CA ILE A 39 6.61 8.31 0.03
C ILE A 39 5.63 9.33 -0.55
N TYR A 40 5.10 9.00 -1.73
CA TYR A 40 4.01 9.76 -2.34
C TYR A 40 2.67 9.25 -1.82
N VAL A 41 1.82 10.16 -1.41
CA VAL A 41 0.42 9.88 -1.05
C VAL A 41 -0.45 10.92 -1.73
N SER A 42 -1.67 10.52 -2.11
CA SER A 42 -2.65 11.44 -2.68
C SER A 42 -3.17 12.42 -1.64
N GLU A 43 -3.87 13.47 -2.10
CA GLU A 43 -4.53 14.41 -1.18
C GLU A 43 -5.55 13.68 -0.28
N TYR A 44 -6.25 12.70 -0.82
CA TYR A 44 -7.19 11.89 -0.05
C TYR A 44 -6.48 11.10 1.06
N SER A 45 -5.33 10.50 0.75
CA SER A 45 -4.59 9.65 1.67
C SER A 45 -3.79 10.42 2.71
N LYS A 46 -3.45 11.67 2.44
CA LYS A 46 -2.55 12.49 3.27
C LYS A 46 -2.90 12.50 4.77
N PRO A 47 -4.17 12.67 5.19
CA PRO A 47 -4.49 12.65 6.63
C PRO A 47 -4.14 11.34 7.32
N LEU A 48 -4.14 10.21 6.60
CA LEU A 48 -3.76 8.91 7.15
C LEU A 48 -2.29 8.85 7.54
N PHE A 49 -1.46 9.67 6.90
CA PHE A 49 -0.01 9.71 7.07
C PHE A 49 0.45 10.88 7.94
N ASP A 50 -0.42 11.39 8.79
CA ASP A 50 -0.07 12.45 9.73
C ASP A 50 1.13 12.02 10.59
N GLY A 51 2.09 12.92 10.77
CA GLY A 51 3.32 12.63 11.52
C GLY A 51 4.46 12.04 10.69
N PHE A 52 4.24 11.74 9.41
CA PHE A 52 5.34 11.34 8.52
C PHE A 52 6.11 12.61 8.08
N ASP A 53 7.43 12.55 8.11
CA ASP A 53 8.29 13.66 7.68
C ASP A 53 8.87 13.45 6.28
N ASN A 54 8.51 12.36 5.61
CA ASN A 54 9.06 11.95 4.31
C ASN A 54 8.01 11.97 3.18
N LEU A 55 6.88 12.65 3.37
CA LEU A 55 5.84 12.74 2.34
C LEU A 55 6.26 13.66 1.21
N VAL A 56 5.94 13.27 -0.03
CA VAL A 56 6.03 14.13 -1.20
C VAL A 56 4.67 14.21 -1.88
N LEU A 57 4.41 15.34 -2.54
CA LEU A 57 3.12 15.62 -3.18
C LEU A 57 3.17 15.47 -4.70
N SER A 58 4.34 15.12 -5.25
CA SER A 58 4.50 14.88 -6.68
C SER A 58 5.23 13.58 -6.93
N ILE A 59 4.70 12.74 -7.82
CA ILE A 59 5.36 11.50 -8.23
C ILE A 59 6.68 11.76 -8.97
N GLU A 60 6.87 12.96 -9.52
CA GLU A 60 8.11 13.34 -10.19
C GLU A 60 9.31 13.40 -9.23
N ASP A 61 9.04 13.54 -7.94
CA ASP A 61 10.09 13.57 -6.91
C ASP A 61 10.57 12.17 -6.50
N LEU A 62 9.96 11.11 -7.04
CA LEU A 62 10.26 9.74 -6.64
C LEU A 62 11.37 9.11 -7.48
N THR A 63 12.17 8.27 -6.82
CA THR A 63 13.20 7.44 -7.45
C THR A 63 12.84 5.97 -7.31
N ASN A 64 13.71 5.06 -7.81
CA ASN A 64 13.44 3.61 -7.78
C ASN A 64 13.30 3.04 -6.36
N ASN A 65 13.85 3.70 -5.35
CA ASN A 65 13.81 3.23 -3.97
C ASN A 65 12.73 3.92 -3.15
N ASP A 66 11.96 4.81 -3.75
CA ASP A 66 10.90 5.54 -3.08
C ASP A 66 9.57 4.80 -3.21
N PHE A 67 8.59 5.23 -2.44
CA PHE A 67 7.33 4.52 -2.25
C PHE A 67 6.16 5.32 -2.82
N TYR A 68 5.17 4.59 -3.31
CA TYR A 68 3.89 5.13 -3.76
C TYR A 68 2.77 4.39 -3.03
N PHE A 69 1.95 5.11 -2.26
CA PHE A 69 0.80 4.51 -1.58
C PHE A 69 -0.43 4.61 -2.48
N LEU A 70 -0.94 3.47 -2.91
CA LEU A 70 -2.07 3.39 -3.83
C LEU A 70 -3.38 3.27 -3.06
N GLU A 71 -4.28 4.24 -3.23
CA GLU A 71 -5.66 4.17 -2.74
C GLU A 71 -6.64 4.62 -3.83
N ASP A 72 -6.87 5.94 -3.91
CA ASP A 72 -7.89 6.51 -4.80
C ASP A 72 -7.39 6.83 -6.21
N GLU A 73 -6.08 7.00 -6.38
CA GLU A 73 -5.47 7.28 -7.67
C GLU A 73 -4.90 6.00 -8.28
N ASP A 74 -4.89 5.94 -9.62
CA ASP A 74 -4.26 4.85 -10.35
C ASP A 74 -2.82 5.19 -10.69
N TYR A 75 -1.95 4.17 -10.69
CA TYR A 75 -0.57 4.31 -11.11
C TYR A 75 -0.30 3.37 -12.28
N THR A 76 0.21 3.93 -13.39
CA THR A 76 0.49 3.17 -14.61
C THR A 76 1.98 3.14 -14.97
N GLY A 77 2.84 3.68 -14.11
CA GLY A 77 4.28 3.72 -14.34
C GLY A 77 4.95 2.38 -14.07
N ASN A 78 6.28 2.40 -14.09
CA ASN A 78 7.08 1.21 -13.81
C ASN A 78 7.14 0.94 -12.31
N ILE A 79 6.84 -0.31 -11.93
CA ILE A 79 6.82 -0.74 -10.53
C ILE A 79 7.82 -1.87 -10.37
N ASP A 80 8.84 -1.67 -9.54
CA ASP A 80 9.90 -2.65 -9.32
C ASP A 80 9.55 -3.63 -8.20
N LYS A 81 8.74 -3.18 -7.24
CA LYS A 81 8.39 -3.94 -6.04
C LYS A 81 6.99 -3.55 -5.58
N ILE A 82 6.22 -4.53 -5.11
CA ILE A 82 4.87 -4.32 -4.60
C ILE A 82 4.79 -4.89 -3.20
N ILE A 83 4.28 -4.09 -2.25
CA ILE A 83 4.00 -4.51 -0.89
C ILE A 83 2.50 -4.45 -0.69
N ILE A 84 1.87 -5.59 -0.46
CA ILE A 84 0.43 -5.70 -0.28
C ILE A 84 0.14 -6.06 1.16
N TYR A 85 -0.75 -5.28 1.80
CA TYR A 85 -1.28 -5.60 3.12
C TYR A 85 -2.69 -6.12 2.96
N LYS A 86 -2.93 -7.34 3.42
CA LYS A 86 -4.24 -7.98 3.38
C LYS A 86 -4.93 -7.80 4.72
N TRP A 87 -6.11 -7.19 4.71
CA TRP A 87 -6.91 -7.03 5.92
C TRP A 87 -7.42 -8.37 6.45
N ASN A 88 -7.50 -9.40 5.56
CA ASN A 88 -8.05 -10.72 5.87
C ASN A 88 -9.51 -10.65 6.32
N ARG A 89 -10.23 -9.73 5.72
CA ARG A 89 -11.66 -9.50 5.96
C ARG A 89 -12.37 -9.21 4.66
N ASP A 90 -13.68 -9.47 4.68
CA ASP A 90 -14.59 -9.10 3.59
C ASP A 90 -15.15 -7.72 3.87
N TYR A 91 -15.02 -6.81 2.91
CA TYR A 91 -15.62 -5.48 2.94
C TYR A 91 -16.26 -5.23 1.57
N PRO A 92 -17.36 -4.44 1.50
CA PRO A 92 -17.82 -3.98 0.20
C PRO A 92 -16.73 -3.18 -0.50
N ALA A 93 -16.61 -3.33 -1.81
CA ALA A 93 -15.63 -2.59 -2.61
C ALA A 93 -16.17 -2.35 -4.01
N ASP A 94 -15.74 -1.23 -4.60
CA ASP A 94 -16.02 -0.88 -6.00
C ASP A 94 -14.77 -0.42 -6.74
N LYS A 95 -13.63 -0.33 -6.05
CA LYS A 95 -12.31 -0.14 -6.65
C LYS A 95 -11.41 -1.26 -6.17
N TYR A 96 -10.71 -1.91 -7.11
CA TYR A 96 -9.94 -3.11 -6.85
C TYR A 96 -8.49 -2.96 -7.27
N PHE A 97 -7.62 -3.68 -6.57
CA PHE A 97 -6.24 -3.89 -7.02
C PHE A 97 -6.28 -4.79 -8.25
N ASP A 98 -5.78 -4.29 -9.37
CA ASP A 98 -5.88 -4.97 -10.67
C ASP A 98 -4.52 -5.08 -11.39
N ILE A 99 -3.41 -4.80 -10.71
CA ILE A 99 -2.09 -4.97 -11.29
C ILE A 99 -1.82 -6.45 -11.49
N ASP A 100 -1.38 -6.81 -12.69
CA ASP A 100 -1.05 -8.20 -13.03
C ASP A 100 0.25 -8.59 -12.33
N LEU A 101 0.15 -9.57 -11.42
CA LEU A 101 1.29 -10.06 -10.65
C LEU A 101 2.07 -11.19 -11.35
N SER A 102 1.67 -11.58 -12.57
CA SER A 102 2.31 -12.72 -13.27
C SER A 102 3.80 -12.51 -13.54
N SER A 103 4.25 -11.25 -13.65
CA SER A 103 5.66 -10.91 -13.85
C SER A 103 6.38 -10.58 -12.53
N TYR A 104 5.77 -10.86 -11.41
CA TYR A 104 6.36 -10.62 -10.08
C TYR A 104 6.50 -11.93 -9.33
N GLU A 105 7.52 -12.01 -8.47
CA GLU A 105 7.75 -13.14 -7.58
C GLU A 105 7.44 -12.76 -6.14
N LEU A 106 6.63 -13.56 -5.46
CA LEU A 106 6.38 -13.40 -4.03
C LEU A 106 7.62 -13.85 -3.26
N ILE A 107 8.30 -12.92 -2.59
CA ILE A 107 9.55 -13.19 -1.88
C ILE A 107 9.40 -13.21 -0.37
N SER A 108 8.31 -12.70 0.17
CA SER A 108 8.09 -12.64 1.61
C SER A 108 6.62 -12.57 1.93
N THR A 109 6.21 -13.27 2.97
CA THR A 109 4.89 -13.14 3.56
C THR A 109 5.03 -13.16 5.07
N GLN A 110 4.35 -12.25 5.76
CA GLN A 110 4.43 -12.13 7.20
C GLN A 110 3.09 -11.67 7.76
N ASP A 111 2.61 -12.38 8.79
CA ASP A 111 1.41 -11.98 9.51
C ASP A 111 1.79 -11.15 10.73
N PHE A 112 0.95 -10.16 11.08
CA PHE A 112 1.12 -9.40 12.30
C PHE A 112 -0.24 -8.92 12.80
N GLN A 113 -0.30 -8.64 14.11
CA GLN A 113 -1.52 -8.13 14.72
C GLN A 113 -1.62 -6.62 14.50
N GLY A 114 -2.80 -6.16 14.06
CA GLY A 114 -3.12 -4.75 13.97
C GLY A 114 -3.72 -4.21 15.25
N SER A 115 -4.07 -2.91 15.25
CA SER A 115 -4.79 -2.28 16.38
C SER A 115 -6.28 -2.57 16.32
N SER A 116 -6.86 -2.67 15.13
CA SER A 116 -8.30 -2.95 14.91
C SER A 116 -8.54 -4.20 14.06
N HIS A 117 -7.48 -4.95 13.75
CA HIS A 117 -7.54 -6.20 12.99
C HIS A 117 -6.72 -7.24 13.72
N ASP A 118 -7.29 -8.43 13.90
CA ASP A 118 -6.61 -9.52 14.60
C ASP A 118 -5.37 -9.99 13.85
N LEU A 119 -5.45 -10.02 12.53
CA LEU A 119 -4.37 -10.50 11.68
C LEU A 119 -4.34 -9.72 10.37
N ILE A 120 -3.19 -9.11 10.08
CA ILE A 120 -2.90 -8.47 8.80
C ILE A 120 -1.75 -9.24 8.17
N THR A 121 -1.84 -9.53 6.86
CA THR A 121 -0.79 -10.25 6.15
C THR A 121 -0.06 -9.29 5.22
N GLU A 122 1.27 -9.22 5.37
CA GLU A 122 2.15 -8.45 4.48
C GLU A 122 2.73 -9.39 3.44
N GLU A 123 2.55 -9.07 2.16
CA GLU A 123 3.16 -9.80 1.05
C GLU A 123 4.06 -8.88 0.26
N ILE A 124 5.26 -9.32 -0.06
CA ILE A 124 6.23 -8.54 -0.81
C ILE A 124 6.54 -9.27 -2.12
N TYR A 125 6.35 -8.56 -3.23
CA TYR A 125 6.58 -9.05 -4.59
C TYR A 125 7.69 -8.24 -5.25
N ILE A 126 8.59 -8.92 -5.96
CA ILE A 126 9.65 -8.28 -6.74
C ILE A 126 9.46 -8.63 -8.21
N LYS A 127 9.63 -7.64 -9.07
CA LYS A 127 9.51 -7.84 -10.52
C LYS A 127 10.61 -8.79 -11.00
N GLU A 128 10.22 -9.81 -11.77
CA GLU A 128 11.14 -10.74 -12.40
C GLU A 128 11.82 -10.08 -13.60
N ASN A 129 13.07 -10.46 -13.84
CA ASN A 129 13.83 -9.99 -15.00
C ASN A 129 13.54 -10.82 -16.25
#